data_9e5b4e4f3c9df59a0160e4897bdf217f
#
_entry.id   9e5b4e4f3c9df59a0160e4897bdf217f
#
_cell.length_a   1.000
_cell.length_b   1.000
_cell.length_c   1.000
_cell.angle_alpha   90.00
_cell.angle_beta   90.00
_cell.angle_gamma   90.00
#
_symmetry.space_group_name_H-M   'P 1'
#
loop_
_entity.id
_entity.type
_entity.pdbx_description
1 polymer ?
#
loop_
_entity_poly.entity_id
_entity_poly.type
_entity_poly.pdbx_seq_one_letter_code
_entity_poly.pdbx_strand_id
1 'polypeptide(L)'
;MSVRVEAAVDSFAGALAAQNAGVARIELCGPLHDGGTTPSAGLMARCLERLLVSVHVLIRPRVGDFVYTDDEFEIMKRDIAVAKELGVDGVVVGILTADGEVDAERVAELHAIASPMQVGFHRAFDQVKDQDEALELLVSLQFDTILTSGAAPTALEGAERLKHLVDRAGDRIKIIAGGKVTPENQAELVAKTGVPLVHGRAFAP
;
A
#
# COMPACT_ATOMS: atom_id res chain seq x y z
N MET A 1 -18.97 8.34 -11.56
CA MET A 1 -18.05 8.85 -10.52
C MET A 1 -16.64 8.81 -11.07
N SER A 2 -15.79 9.79 -10.78
CA SER A 2 -14.37 9.75 -11.17
C SER A 2 -13.66 8.64 -10.38
N VAL A 3 -12.78 7.90 -11.05
CA VAL A 3 -11.94 6.88 -10.40
C VAL A 3 -10.97 7.58 -9.45
N ARG A 4 -10.88 7.11 -8.20
CA ARG A 4 -9.89 7.62 -7.25
C ARG A 4 -8.57 6.88 -7.45
N VAL A 5 -7.48 7.63 -7.46
CA VAL A 5 -6.13 7.11 -7.78
C VAL A 5 -5.17 7.37 -6.62
N GLU A 6 -4.39 6.34 -6.29
CA GLU A 6 -3.16 6.44 -5.51
C GLU A 6 -1.97 6.28 -6.46
N ALA A 7 -1.07 7.27 -6.48
CA ALA A 7 0.14 7.18 -7.28
C ALA A 7 1.34 6.70 -6.45
N ALA A 8 2.02 5.65 -6.89
CA ALA A 8 3.30 5.25 -6.34
C ALA A 8 4.43 6.09 -6.94
N VAL A 9 5.21 6.77 -6.09
CA VAL A 9 6.28 7.69 -6.50
C VAL A 9 7.52 7.49 -5.64
N ASP A 10 8.71 7.71 -6.24
CA ASP A 10 10.01 7.57 -5.57
C ASP A 10 10.86 8.84 -5.63
N SER A 11 10.26 9.97 -6.00
CA SER A 11 10.92 11.26 -6.08
C SER A 11 9.97 12.41 -5.75
N PHE A 12 10.53 13.54 -5.30
CA PHE A 12 9.74 14.74 -5.07
C PHE A 12 9.11 15.28 -6.37
N ALA A 13 9.83 15.21 -7.50
CA ALA A 13 9.30 15.64 -8.79
C ALA A 13 8.09 14.78 -9.22
N GLY A 14 8.18 13.46 -9.07
CA GLY A 14 7.06 12.54 -9.34
C GLY A 14 5.88 12.78 -8.40
N ALA A 15 6.14 13.04 -7.12
CA ALA A 15 5.09 13.35 -6.15
C ALA A 15 4.33 14.65 -6.50
N LEU A 16 5.07 15.69 -6.90
CA LEU A 16 4.47 16.94 -7.34
C LEU A 16 3.69 16.79 -8.65
N ALA A 17 4.21 16.02 -9.60
CA ALA A 17 3.52 15.72 -10.86
C ALA A 17 2.21 14.95 -10.61
N ALA A 18 2.23 13.93 -9.75
CA ALA A 18 1.05 13.17 -9.36
C ALA A 18 -0.01 14.06 -8.69
N GLN A 19 0.39 14.95 -7.75
CA GLN A 19 -0.53 15.90 -7.17
C GLN A 19 -1.16 16.81 -8.24
N ASN A 20 -0.36 17.33 -9.17
CA ASN A 20 -0.87 18.21 -10.24
C ASN A 20 -1.80 17.47 -11.21
N ALA A 21 -1.62 16.16 -11.35
CA ALA A 21 -2.54 15.28 -12.11
C ALA A 21 -3.85 14.99 -11.35
N GLY A 22 -3.98 15.43 -10.09
CA GLY A 22 -5.22 15.34 -9.32
C GLY A 22 -5.45 13.97 -8.69
N VAL A 23 -4.36 13.21 -8.35
CA VAL A 23 -4.49 11.96 -7.62
C VAL A 23 -5.09 12.18 -6.23
N ALA A 24 -5.77 11.18 -5.71
CA ALA A 24 -6.41 11.27 -4.40
C ALA A 24 -5.42 11.10 -3.24
N ARG A 25 -4.30 10.39 -3.49
CA ARG A 25 -3.29 10.05 -2.49
C ARG A 25 -1.98 9.65 -3.18
N ILE A 26 -0.87 9.79 -2.49
CA ILE A 26 0.45 9.34 -2.91
C ILE A 26 0.93 8.24 -1.99
N GLU A 27 1.46 7.14 -2.54
CA GLU A 27 2.34 6.23 -1.83
C GLU A 27 3.79 6.60 -2.15
N LEU A 28 4.50 7.16 -1.15
CA LEU A 28 5.89 7.56 -1.26
C LEU A 28 6.81 6.38 -0.94
N CYS A 29 7.69 6.06 -1.87
CA CYS A 29 8.58 4.92 -1.82
C CYS A 29 10.06 5.34 -1.97
N GLY A 30 10.97 4.47 -1.63
CA GLY A 30 12.32 4.43 -2.21
C GLY A 30 12.27 3.88 -3.64
N PRO A 31 13.42 3.54 -4.25
CA PRO A 31 13.50 3.19 -5.68
C PRO A 31 12.47 2.14 -6.10
N LEU A 32 11.59 2.53 -7.04
CA LEU A 32 10.46 1.70 -7.48
C LEU A 32 10.86 0.60 -8.49
N HIS A 33 12.04 0.65 -9.09
CA HIS A 33 12.47 -0.34 -10.09
C HIS A 33 12.50 -1.77 -9.52
N ASP A 34 12.78 -1.92 -8.22
CA ASP A 34 12.77 -3.20 -7.49
C ASP A 34 11.54 -3.37 -6.57
N GLY A 35 10.46 -2.65 -6.86
CA GLY A 35 9.21 -2.76 -6.09
C GLY A 35 9.09 -1.79 -4.91
N GLY A 36 10.10 -0.93 -4.70
CA GLY A 36 10.11 0.08 -3.64
C GLY A 36 10.61 -0.44 -2.29
N THR A 37 11.19 0.48 -1.52
CA THR A 37 11.60 0.30 -0.12
C THR A 37 11.16 1.53 0.68
N THR A 38 11.48 1.60 1.97
CA THR A 38 11.24 2.82 2.77
C THR A 38 11.98 4.01 2.13
N PRO A 39 11.31 5.15 1.87
CA PRO A 39 11.97 6.36 1.37
C PRO A 39 12.82 7.02 2.46
N SER A 40 13.77 7.86 2.06
CA SER A 40 14.55 8.62 3.04
C SER A 40 13.71 9.62 3.82
N ALA A 41 14.07 9.87 5.09
CA ALA A 41 13.43 10.91 5.92
C ALA A 41 13.43 12.29 5.25
N GLY A 42 14.51 12.64 4.52
CA GLY A 42 14.60 13.90 3.78
C GLY A 42 13.59 14.00 2.64
N LEU A 43 13.29 12.89 1.93
CA LEU A 43 12.27 12.87 0.90
C LEU A 43 10.86 12.99 1.51
N MET A 44 10.59 12.28 2.62
CA MET A 44 9.33 12.41 3.36
C MET A 44 9.09 13.85 3.80
N ALA A 45 10.05 14.46 4.51
CA ALA A 45 9.97 15.83 5.00
C ALA A 45 9.70 16.81 3.85
N ARG A 46 10.45 16.68 2.74
CA ARG A 46 10.28 17.57 1.59
C ARG A 46 8.92 17.46 0.93
N CYS A 47 8.36 16.25 0.83
CA CYS A 47 7.01 16.05 0.33
C CYS A 47 5.97 16.70 1.24
N LEU A 48 6.05 16.49 2.55
CA LEU A 48 5.10 17.04 3.52
C LEU A 48 5.10 18.57 3.59
N GLU A 49 6.25 19.21 3.38
CA GLU A 49 6.35 20.69 3.30
C GLU A 49 5.63 21.30 2.09
N ARG A 50 5.45 20.55 1.01
CA ARG A 50 5.09 21.11 -0.29
C ARG A 50 3.82 20.53 -0.90
N LEU A 51 3.41 19.35 -0.48
CA LEU A 51 2.24 18.68 -1.02
C LEU A 51 1.01 18.97 -0.15
N LEU A 52 -0.14 19.01 -0.82
CA LEU A 52 -1.46 19.18 -0.19
C LEU A 52 -2.26 17.87 -0.27
N VAL A 53 -1.79 16.90 -1.05
CA VAL A 53 -2.40 15.57 -1.19
C VAL A 53 -1.91 14.68 -0.05
N SER A 54 -2.75 13.75 0.39
CA SER A 54 -2.38 12.78 1.43
C SER A 54 -1.17 11.94 1.03
N VAL A 55 -0.22 11.77 1.96
CA VAL A 55 1.05 11.05 1.76
C VAL A 55 1.09 9.83 2.66
N HIS A 56 1.06 8.65 2.06
CA HIS A 56 1.34 7.38 2.72
C HIS A 56 2.76 6.94 2.39
N VAL A 57 3.44 6.30 3.33
CA VAL A 57 4.85 5.92 3.19
C VAL A 57 4.99 4.41 3.21
N LEU A 58 5.68 3.86 2.21
CA LEU A 58 6.04 2.45 2.20
C LEU A 58 7.07 2.16 3.29
N ILE A 59 6.80 1.20 4.16
CA ILE A 59 7.72 0.70 5.17
C ILE A 59 8.17 -0.71 4.76
N ARG A 60 9.32 -0.76 4.10
CA ARG A 60 9.92 -1.99 3.58
C ARG A 60 11.44 -1.88 3.63
N PRO A 61 12.11 -2.62 4.53
CA PRO A 61 13.54 -2.41 4.82
C PRO A 61 14.44 -2.85 3.66
N ARG A 62 14.00 -3.79 2.83
CA ARG A 62 14.72 -4.31 1.67
C ARG A 62 13.80 -4.82 0.58
N VAL A 63 14.34 -5.01 -0.61
CA VAL A 63 13.72 -5.73 -1.72
C VAL A 63 13.75 -7.27 -1.48
N GLY A 64 13.04 -8.03 -2.31
CA GLY A 64 12.90 -9.48 -2.20
C GLY A 64 11.60 -9.90 -1.54
N ASP A 65 11.65 -10.98 -0.75
CA ASP A 65 10.50 -11.52 -0.04
C ASP A 65 10.01 -10.62 1.11
N PHE A 66 9.00 -11.08 1.83
CA PHE A 66 8.39 -10.36 2.94
C PHE A 66 8.55 -11.10 4.28
N VAL A 67 9.50 -12.04 4.35
CA VAL A 67 9.88 -12.73 5.58
C VAL A 67 11.12 -12.06 6.14
N TYR A 68 10.96 -11.29 7.21
CA TYR A 68 12.02 -10.43 7.74
C TYR A 68 12.68 -11.04 8.98
N THR A 69 13.98 -10.76 9.13
CA THR A 69 14.72 -11.04 10.36
C THR A 69 14.28 -10.11 11.50
N ASP A 70 14.70 -10.40 12.73
CA ASP A 70 14.41 -9.53 13.88
C ASP A 70 15.05 -8.14 13.70
N ASP A 71 16.26 -8.05 13.14
CA ASP A 71 16.92 -6.77 12.87
C ASP A 71 16.17 -5.95 11.81
N GLU A 72 15.68 -6.59 10.74
CA GLU A 72 14.86 -5.93 9.72
C GLU A 72 13.53 -5.46 10.29
N PHE A 73 12.93 -6.23 11.19
CA PHE A 73 11.72 -5.83 11.89
C PHE A 73 11.96 -4.61 12.80
N GLU A 74 13.09 -4.57 13.54
CA GLU A 74 13.48 -3.40 14.32
C GLU A 74 13.71 -2.15 13.45
N ILE A 75 14.25 -2.32 12.23
CA ILE A 75 14.37 -1.22 11.27
C ILE A 75 12.98 -0.70 10.88
N MET A 76 12.02 -1.57 10.56
CA MET A 76 10.65 -1.18 10.21
C MET A 76 9.97 -0.39 11.32
N LYS A 77 10.14 -0.79 12.59
CA LYS A 77 9.59 -0.04 13.73
C LYS A 77 10.17 1.37 13.84
N ARG A 78 11.46 1.52 13.61
CA ARG A 78 12.13 2.84 13.61
C ARG A 78 11.69 3.70 12.43
N ASP A 79 11.54 3.13 11.24
CA ASP A 79 11.04 3.83 10.06
C ASP A 79 9.62 4.37 10.29
N ILE A 80 8.74 3.57 10.92
CA ILE A 80 7.39 4.03 11.31
C ILE A 80 7.47 5.19 12.32
N ALA A 81 8.34 5.09 13.32
CA ALA A 81 8.50 6.17 14.30
C ALA A 81 8.94 7.47 13.64
N VAL A 82 9.93 7.42 12.73
CA VAL A 82 10.38 8.57 11.94
C VAL A 82 9.26 9.15 11.07
N ALA A 83 8.52 8.29 10.35
CA ALA A 83 7.39 8.72 9.53
C ALA A 83 6.32 9.44 10.36
N LYS A 84 6.02 8.91 11.56
CA LYS A 84 5.07 9.48 12.52
C LYS A 84 5.54 10.84 13.06
N GLU A 85 6.81 10.98 13.42
CA GLU A 85 7.40 12.25 13.88
C GLU A 85 7.34 13.32 12.78
N LEU A 86 7.51 12.94 11.53
CA LEU A 86 7.41 13.84 10.39
C LEU A 86 5.96 14.24 10.08
N GLY A 87 4.97 13.48 10.55
CA GLY A 87 3.56 13.78 10.37
C GLY A 87 2.97 13.27 9.06
N VAL A 88 3.41 12.11 8.55
CA VAL A 88 2.77 11.47 7.38
C VAL A 88 1.34 11.03 7.72
N ASP A 89 0.46 10.97 6.72
CA ASP A 89 -0.95 10.60 6.91
C ASP A 89 -1.13 9.08 7.16
N GLY A 90 -0.21 8.28 6.65
CA GLY A 90 -0.29 6.83 6.79
C GLY A 90 1.00 6.10 6.41
N VAL A 91 1.03 4.83 6.75
CA VAL A 91 2.11 3.91 6.38
C VAL A 91 1.55 2.66 5.71
N VAL A 92 2.37 2.03 4.87
CA VAL A 92 2.01 0.79 4.17
C VAL A 92 3.05 -0.27 4.53
N VAL A 93 2.59 -1.36 5.10
CA VAL A 93 3.45 -2.44 5.64
C VAL A 93 3.04 -3.80 5.06
N GLY A 94 3.82 -4.84 5.32
CA GLY A 94 3.45 -6.22 5.04
C GLY A 94 4.55 -7.17 5.44
N ILE A 95 4.23 -8.13 6.29
CA ILE A 95 5.13 -9.17 6.78
C ILE A 95 4.44 -10.51 6.64
N LEU A 96 5.16 -11.49 6.11
CA LEU A 96 4.72 -12.87 6.00
C LEU A 96 5.59 -13.79 6.84
N THR A 97 5.02 -14.91 7.25
CA THR A 97 5.76 -16.04 7.79
C THR A 97 6.39 -16.87 6.67
N ALA A 98 7.32 -17.74 6.99
CA ALA A 98 7.92 -18.69 6.04
C ALA A 98 6.88 -19.66 5.41
N ASP A 99 5.74 -19.86 6.09
CA ASP A 99 4.64 -20.70 5.61
C ASP A 99 3.68 -19.97 4.67
N GLY A 100 3.94 -18.68 4.38
CA GLY A 100 3.11 -17.86 3.49
C GLY A 100 1.82 -17.35 4.14
N GLU A 101 1.81 -17.14 5.44
CA GLU A 101 0.72 -16.52 6.19
C GLU A 101 1.12 -15.09 6.59
N VAL A 102 0.17 -14.24 6.90
CA VAL A 102 0.47 -12.93 7.50
C VAL A 102 1.05 -13.16 8.90
N ASP A 103 2.20 -12.55 9.20
CA ASP A 103 2.78 -12.57 10.55
C ASP A 103 1.93 -11.69 11.48
N ALA A 104 0.92 -12.29 12.08
CA ALA A 104 -0.11 -11.59 12.84
C ALA A 104 0.47 -10.80 14.03
N GLU A 105 1.47 -11.35 14.73
CA GLU A 105 2.08 -10.72 15.89
C GLU A 105 2.84 -9.45 15.49
N ARG A 106 3.72 -9.56 14.47
CA ARG A 106 4.54 -8.46 14.01
C ARG A 106 3.71 -7.36 13.33
N VAL A 107 2.71 -7.71 12.50
CA VAL A 107 1.87 -6.68 11.88
C VAL A 107 0.97 -5.97 12.89
N ALA A 108 0.51 -6.65 13.95
CA ALA A 108 -0.21 -6.02 15.05
C ALA A 108 0.67 -5.02 15.81
N GLU A 109 1.94 -5.36 16.06
CA GLU A 109 2.91 -4.46 16.70
C GLU A 109 3.17 -3.23 15.83
N LEU A 110 3.40 -3.40 14.50
CA LEU A 110 3.58 -2.26 13.58
C LEU A 110 2.34 -1.36 13.54
N HIS A 111 1.13 -1.95 13.51
CA HIS A 111 -0.11 -1.20 13.54
C HIS A 111 -0.23 -0.36 14.84
N ALA A 112 0.09 -0.94 15.99
CA ALA A 112 0.05 -0.24 17.27
C ALA A 112 1.04 0.95 17.31
N ILE A 113 2.27 0.78 16.80
CA ILE A 113 3.28 1.85 16.71
C ILE A 113 2.80 2.96 15.76
N ALA A 114 2.19 2.60 14.64
CA ALA A 114 1.71 3.54 13.62
C ALA A 114 0.55 4.40 14.10
N SER A 115 -0.28 3.91 15.03
CA SER A 115 -1.44 4.66 15.52
C SER A 115 -1.07 6.08 16.00
N PRO A 116 -1.80 7.17 15.61
CA PRO A 116 -3.11 7.18 14.94
C PRO A 116 -3.05 7.30 13.40
N MET A 117 -1.90 7.10 12.75
CA MET A 117 -1.80 7.14 11.29
C MET A 117 -2.65 6.02 10.66
N GLN A 118 -3.06 6.21 9.40
CA GLN A 118 -3.66 5.14 8.62
C GLN A 118 -2.64 4.03 8.32
N VAL A 119 -3.07 2.77 8.31
CA VAL A 119 -2.21 1.62 8.04
C VAL A 119 -2.77 0.78 6.90
N GLY A 120 -1.98 0.64 5.84
CA GLY A 120 -2.27 -0.23 4.71
C GLY A 120 -1.42 -1.50 4.71
N PHE A 121 -1.94 -2.59 4.12
CA PHE A 121 -1.18 -3.79 3.85
C PHE A 121 -0.86 -3.85 2.34
N HIS A 122 0.41 -3.95 1.99
CA HIS A 122 0.86 -3.91 0.61
C HIS A 122 0.72 -5.27 -0.13
N ARG A 123 1.29 -5.36 -1.34
CA ARG A 123 1.20 -6.54 -2.21
C ARG A 123 1.82 -7.84 -1.67
N ALA A 124 2.38 -7.88 -0.46
CA ALA A 124 2.61 -9.13 0.24
C ALA A 124 1.33 -9.97 0.34
N PHE A 125 0.16 -9.31 0.34
CA PHE A 125 -1.15 -9.94 0.28
C PHE A 125 -1.37 -10.83 -0.95
N ASP A 126 -0.68 -10.55 -2.07
CA ASP A 126 -0.74 -11.40 -3.27
C ASP A 126 0.05 -12.72 -3.12
N GLN A 127 0.87 -12.85 -2.08
CA GLN A 127 1.71 -14.02 -1.82
C GLN A 127 1.21 -14.87 -0.65
N VAL A 128 0.13 -14.46 0.02
CA VAL A 128 -0.43 -15.24 1.11
C VAL A 128 -1.08 -16.52 0.57
N LYS A 129 -1.03 -17.57 1.38
CA LYS A 129 -1.60 -18.89 1.10
C LYS A 129 -3.12 -18.86 0.96
N ASP A 130 -3.78 -18.09 1.83
CA ASP A 130 -5.22 -17.86 1.82
C ASP A 130 -5.54 -16.38 2.02
N GLN A 131 -6.03 -15.74 0.93
CA GLN A 131 -6.38 -14.32 0.96
C GLN A 131 -7.66 -14.04 1.76
N ASP A 132 -8.54 -15.02 1.92
CA ASP A 132 -9.77 -14.81 2.68
C ASP A 132 -9.49 -14.83 4.19
N GLU A 133 -8.62 -15.71 4.66
CA GLU A 133 -8.13 -15.73 6.04
C GLU A 133 -7.30 -14.47 6.34
N ALA A 134 -6.39 -14.09 5.44
CA ALA A 134 -5.58 -12.88 5.58
C ALA A 134 -6.44 -11.61 5.62
N LEU A 135 -7.51 -11.52 4.82
CA LEU A 135 -8.47 -10.41 4.86
C LEU A 135 -9.12 -10.30 6.23
N GLU A 136 -9.66 -11.40 6.77
CA GLU A 136 -10.33 -11.38 8.06
C GLU A 136 -9.37 -11.02 9.21
N LEU A 137 -8.12 -11.50 9.15
CA LEU A 137 -7.08 -11.13 10.10
C LEU A 137 -6.81 -9.62 10.06
N LEU A 138 -6.57 -9.04 8.87
CA LEU A 138 -6.28 -7.61 8.72
C LEU A 138 -7.48 -6.73 9.13
N VAL A 139 -8.71 -7.19 8.87
CA VAL A 139 -9.93 -6.56 9.40
C VAL A 139 -9.94 -6.58 10.93
N SER A 140 -9.62 -7.72 11.55
CA SER A 140 -9.58 -7.85 13.02
C SER A 140 -8.52 -6.97 13.66
N LEU A 141 -7.41 -6.72 12.95
CA LEU A 141 -6.33 -5.83 13.35
C LEU A 141 -6.58 -4.35 13.00
N GLN A 142 -7.76 -4.03 12.44
CA GLN A 142 -8.18 -2.67 12.10
C GLN A 142 -7.30 -1.96 11.06
N PHE A 143 -6.75 -2.71 10.09
CA PHE A 143 -6.10 -2.11 8.94
C PHE A 143 -7.10 -1.31 8.09
N ASP A 144 -6.65 -0.19 7.50
CA ASP A 144 -7.51 0.68 6.68
C ASP A 144 -7.65 0.20 5.25
N THR A 145 -6.55 -0.36 4.69
CA THR A 145 -6.48 -0.73 3.27
C THR A 145 -5.68 -2.00 3.01
N ILE A 146 -6.02 -2.72 1.93
CA ILE A 146 -5.23 -3.82 1.37
C ILE A 146 -4.98 -3.52 -0.10
N LEU A 147 -3.70 -3.49 -0.51
CA LEU A 147 -3.28 -3.37 -1.91
C LEU A 147 -3.03 -4.75 -2.50
N THR A 148 -3.74 -5.10 -3.56
CA THR A 148 -3.65 -6.42 -4.19
C THR A 148 -3.94 -6.36 -5.70
N SER A 149 -3.43 -7.34 -6.43
CA SER A 149 -3.83 -7.64 -7.82
C SER A 149 -4.80 -8.83 -7.91
N GLY A 150 -5.30 -9.34 -6.77
CA GLY A 150 -6.06 -10.58 -6.73
C GLY A 150 -5.17 -11.82 -6.96
N ALA A 151 -3.90 -11.77 -6.50
CA ALA A 151 -2.86 -12.79 -6.71
C ALA A 151 -2.57 -13.12 -8.19
N ALA A 152 -2.95 -12.24 -9.12
CA ALA A 152 -2.70 -12.38 -10.55
C ALA A 152 -1.54 -11.48 -11.03
N PRO A 153 -0.95 -11.73 -12.22
CA PRO A 153 0.09 -10.89 -12.79
C PRO A 153 -0.32 -9.44 -13.00
N THR A 154 -1.61 -9.21 -13.29
CA THR A 154 -2.21 -7.88 -13.42
C THR A 154 -3.54 -7.81 -12.67
N ALA A 155 -3.94 -6.59 -12.26
CA ALA A 155 -5.23 -6.38 -11.61
C ALA A 155 -6.43 -6.74 -12.51
N LEU A 156 -6.31 -6.56 -13.84
CA LEU A 156 -7.38 -6.97 -14.77
C LEU A 156 -7.53 -8.49 -14.85
N GLU A 157 -6.43 -9.24 -14.84
CA GLU A 157 -6.47 -10.70 -14.81
C GLU A 157 -7.05 -11.21 -13.48
N GLY A 158 -6.78 -10.50 -12.37
CA GLY A 158 -7.30 -10.80 -11.03
C GLY A 158 -8.66 -10.19 -10.73
N ALA A 159 -9.38 -9.63 -11.72
CA ALA A 159 -10.59 -8.84 -11.48
C ALA A 159 -11.70 -9.63 -10.75
N GLU A 160 -11.89 -10.91 -11.04
CA GLU A 160 -12.87 -11.76 -10.35
C GLU A 160 -12.52 -11.91 -8.86
N ARG A 161 -11.24 -12.15 -8.56
CA ARG A 161 -10.76 -12.25 -7.19
C ARG A 161 -10.84 -10.91 -6.46
N LEU A 162 -10.47 -9.82 -7.12
CA LEU A 162 -10.63 -8.46 -6.59
C LEU A 162 -12.08 -8.16 -6.23
N LYS A 163 -13.02 -8.49 -7.12
CA LYS A 163 -14.45 -8.33 -6.85
C LYS A 163 -14.89 -9.13 -5.61
N HIS A 164 -14.49 -10.41 -5.53
CA HIS A 164 -14.77 -11.25 -4.36
C HIS A 164 -14.26 -10.62 -3.06
N LEU A 165 -13.00 -10.12 -3.07
CA LEU A 165 -12.42 -9.47 -1.90
C LEU A 165 -13.15 -8.18 -1.53
N VAL A 166 -13.57 -7.36 -2.51
CA VAL A 166 -14.37 -6.16 -2.29
C VAL A 166 -15.73 -6.51 -1.66
N ASP A 167 -16.44 -7.48 -2.24
CA ASP A 167 -17.75 -7.91 -1.73
C ASP A 167 -17.62 -8.46 -0.30
N ARG A 168 -16.56 -9.24 -0.02
CA ARG A 168 -16.30 -9.81 1.30
C ARG A 168 -15.85 -8.77 2.34
N ALA A 169 -15.01 -7.82 1.93
CA ALA A 169 -14.52 -6.73 2.79
C ALA A 169 -15.67 -5.82 3.25
N GLY A 170 -16.60 -5.51 2.36
CA GLY A 170 -17.65 -4.53 2.61
C GLY A 170 -17.05 -3.18 3.01
N ASP A 171 -17.58 -2.57 4.07
CA ASP A 171 -17.08 -1.30 4.61
C ASP A 171 -15.99 -1.47 5.68
N ARG A 172 -15.60 -2.72 6.01
CA ARG A 172 -14.67 -3.01 7.12
C ARG A 172 -13.22 -2.65 6.82
N ILE A 173 -12.81 -2.79 5.56
CA ILE A 173 -11.47 -2.46 5.05
C ILE A 173 -11.57 -2.15 3.55
N LYS A 174 -10.74 -1.25 3.03
CA LYS A 174 -10.79 -0.88 1.61
C LYS A 174 -9.81 -1.71 0.80
N ILE A 175 -10.29 -2.36 -0.25
CA ILE A 175 -9.44 -3.03 -1.24
C ILE A 175 -8.98 -2.01 -2.27
N ILE A 176 -7.67 -1.93 -2.49
CA ILE A 176 -7.02 -1.11 -3.52
C ILE A 176 -6.52 -2.04 -4.62
N ALA A 177 -6.93 -1.80 -5.85
CA ALA A 177 -6.45 -2.59 -6.97
C ALA A 177 -5.11 -2.04 -7.49
N GLY A 178 -4.07 -2.87 -7.45
CA GLY A 178 -2.76 -2.57 -8.01
C GLY A 178 -2.22 -3.74 -8.84
N GLY A 179 -1.23 -3.44 -9.68
CA GLY A 179 -0.67 -4.42 -10.62
C GLY A 179 -0.96 -4.05 -12.07
N LYS A 180 -0.06 -3.25 -12.66
CA LYS A 180 -0.13 -2.73 -14.03
C LYS A 180 -1.40 -1.90 -14.32
N VAL A 181 -1.90 -1.19 -13.31
CA VAL A 181 -3.01 -0.24 -13.50
C VAL A 181 -2.48 1.04 -14.14
N THR A 182 -3.19 1.51 -15.16
CA THR A 182 -2.85 2.71 -15.95
C THR A 182 -4.09 3.57 -16.18
N PRO A 183 -3.94 4.84 -16.62
CA PRO A 183 -5.08 5.69 -17.00
C PRO A 183 -6.02 5.05 -18.02
N GLU A 184 -5.52 4.19 -18.91
CA GLU A 184 -6.30 3.56 -19.99
C GLU A 184 -7.17 2.41 -19.46
N ASN A 185 -6.70 1.66 -18.45
CA ASN A 185 -7.41 0.45 -17.98
C ASN A 185 -8.16 0.63 -16.65
N GLN A 186 -7.93 1.72 -15.91
CA GLN A 186 -8.50 1.94 -14.59
C GLN A 186 -10.05 1.95 -14.58
N ALA A 187 -10.67 2.54 -15.62
CA ALA A 187 -12.13 2.64 -15.67
C ALA A 187 -12.79 1.26 -15.85
N GLU A 188 -12.21 0.42 -16.71
CA GLU A 188 -12.65 -0.96 -16.90
C GLU A 188 -12.48 -1.77 -15.60
N LEU A 189 -11.32 -1.64 -14.94
CA LEU A 189 -11.02 -2.33 -13.70
C LEU A 189 -12.03 -1.99 -12.60
N VAL A 190 -12.30 -0.71 -12.38
CA VAL A 190 -13.29 -0.26 -11.39
C VAL A 190 -14.69 -0.75 -11.72
N ALA A 191 -15.08 -0.72 -13.01
CA ALA A 191 -16.39 -1.22 -13.43
C ALA A 191 -16.57 -2.72 -13.16
N LYS A 192 -15.49 -3.51 -13.32
CA LYS A 192 -15.51 -4.96 -13.06
C LYS A 192 -15.47 -5.34 -11.58
N THR A 193 -14.74 -4.58 -10.78
CA THR A 193 -14.38 -4.98 -9.42
C THR A 193 -15.11 -4.22 -8.31
N GLY A 194 -15.53 -2.98 -8.60
CA GLY A 194 -16.09 -2.08 -7.58
C GLY A 194 -15.06 -1.51 -6.59
N VAL A 195 -13.75 -1.67 -6.84
CA VAL A 195 -12.71 -1.11 -5.95
C VAL A 195 -12.86 0.40 -5.78
N PRO A 196 -12.74 0.94 -4.57
CA PRO A 196 -12.89 2.38 -4.32
C PRO A 196 -11.67 3.19 -4.74
N LEU A 197 -10.52 2.56 -4.92
CA LEU A 197 -9.23 3.18 -5.22
C LEU A 197 -8.38 2.25 -6.09
N VAL A 198 -7.66 2.83 -7.06
CA VAL A 198 -6.66 2.12 -7.86
C VAL A 198 -5.26 2.65 -7.57
N HIS A 199 -4.26 1.79 -7.71
CA HIS A 199 -2.87 2.10 -7.42
C HIS A 199 -1.99 1.84 -8.65
N GLY A 200 -1.07 2.76 -8.95
CA GLY A 200 -0.11 2.57 -10.04
C GLY A 200 0.96 3.65 -10.12
N ARG A 201 2.03 3.32 -10.86
CA ARG A 201 3.15 4.23 -11.16
C ARG A 201 2.83 5.17 -12.33
N ALA A 202 1.97 4.73 -13.25
CA ALA A 202 1.64 5.46 -14.48
C ALA A 202 0.83 6.75 -14.26
N PHE A 203 0.46 7.06 -13.04
CA PHE A 203 -0.28 8.25 -12.64
C PHE A 203 0.60 9.42 -12.20
N ALA A 204 1.91 9.25 -12.23
CA ALA A 204 2.92 10.28 -12.02
C ALA A 204 3.75 10.44 -13.31
N PRO A 205 3.31 11.24 -14.28
CA PRO A 205 3.99 11.42 -15.58
C PRO A 205 5.36 12.11 -15.45
#